data_4ebee3285e423bb7442ff77fe69be9b9
#
_entry.id   4ebee3285e423bb7442ff77fe69be9b9
#
_cell.length_a   1.000
_cell.length_b   1.000
_cell.length_c   1.000
_cell.angle_alpha   90.00
_cell.angle_beta   90.00
_cell.angle_gamma   90.00
#
_symmetry.space_group_name_H-M   'P 1'
#
loop_
_entity.id
_entity.type
_entity.pdbx_description
1 polymer ?
#
loop_
_entity_poly.entity_id
_entity_poly.type
_entity_poly.pdbx_seq_one_letter_code
_entity_poly.pdbx_strand_id
1 'polypeptide(L)'
;GATVTVASVDYFDIDIVADCVIDSSGSTTTVKAEFTELLKQYLDTADLTVSYLRMSDLLFNCQGVEDVTNYTMNGGKVSINLSETQVARAGSITINEA
;
A
#
# COMPACT_ATOMS: atom_id res chain seq x y z
N GLY A 1 -28.01 -22.63 7.23
CA GLY A 1 -27.95 -22.25 7.21
C GLY A 1 -27.56 -21.70 6.98
N ALA A 2 -27.50 -21.99 6.93
CA ALA A 2 -27.07 -21.40 6.79
C ALA A 2 -26.94 -20.54 6.49
N THR A 3 -27.10 -20.19 6.64
CA THR A 3 -26.92 -19.21 6.48
C THR A 3 -26.00 -18.56 6.24
N VAL A 4 -25.59 -18.77 5.53
CA VAL A 4 -24.60 -18.12 5.22
C VAL A 4 -24.87 -16.92 4.70
N THR A 5 -24.86 -16.10 5.34
CA THR A 5 -24.75 -14.95 5.01
C THR A 5 -23.58 -14.63 4.46
N VAL A 6 -23.56 -14.49 3.36
CA VAL A 6 -22.58 -13.88 2.76
C VAL A 6 -22.58 -12.52 3.18
N ALA A 7 -21.86 -12.23 4.02
CA ALA A 7 -21.60 -10.93 4.38
C ALA A 7 -21.03 -10.22 3.22
N SER A 8 -21.61 -9.20 2.79
CA SER A 8 -21.02 -8.36 1.85
C SER A 8 -19.78 -7.79 2.44
N VAL A 9 -18.70 -8.04 1.85
CA VAL A 9 -17.42 -7.50 2.25
C VAL A 9 -17.30 -6.13 1.61
N ASP A 10 -17.05 -5.12 2.42
CA ASP A 10 -16.75 -3.80 1.91
C ASP A 10 -15.25 -3.72 1.64
N TYR A 11 -14.88 -3.62 0.39
CA TYR A 11 -13.48 -3.40 0.06
C TYR A 11 -13.10 -1.95 0.28
N PHE A 12 -11.98 -1.74 0.93
CA PHE A 12 -11.44 -0.41 1.16
C PHE A 12 -10.14 -0.29 0.35
N ASP A 13 -10.16 0.55 -0.67
CA ASP A 13 -9.00 0.69 -1.55
C ASP A 13 -7.93 1.56 -0.89
N ILE A 14 -6.70 1.07 -0.88
CA ILE A 14 -5.56 1.80 -0.36
C ILE A 14 -4.83 2.43 -1.54
N ASP A 15 -4.96 3.75 -1.66
CA ASP A 15 -4.35 4.50 -2.76
C ASP A 15 -3.06 5.12 -2.26
N ILE A 16 -1.97 4.84 -2.94
CA ILE A 16 -0.64 5.29 -2.56
C ILE A 16 -0.11 6.24 -3.62
N VAL A 17 0.40 7.38 -3.18
CA VAL A 17 1.17 8.29 -4.02
C VAL A 17 2.49 8.52 -3.32
N ALA A 18 3.58 8.22 -3.99
CA ALA A 18 4.91 8.36 -3.40
C ALA A 18 5.86 9.01 -4.40
N ASP A 19 6.70 9.90 -3.88
CA ASP A 19 7.79 10.50 -4.64
C ASP A 19 9.08 9.88 -4.13
N CYS A 20 9.77 9.16 -4.98
CA CYS A 20 10.96 8.40 -4.60
C CYS A 20 12.17 8.87 -5.38
N VAL A 21 13.31 8.91 -4.70
CA VAL A 21 14.61 9.06 -5.37
C VAL A 21 15.01 7.67 -5.80
N ILE A 22 15.14 7.47 -7.11
CA ILE A 22 15.40 6.16 -7.69
C ILE A 22 16.80 6.16 -8.28
N ASP A 23 17.60 5.17 -7.93
CA ASP A 23 18.95 5.03 -8.46
C ASP A 23 18.96 4.40 -9.85
N SER A 24 20.16 4.24 -10.42
CA SER A 24 20.30 3.72 -11.78
C SER A 24 19.91 2.25 -11.93
N SER A 25 19.73 1.53 -10.81
CA SER A 25 19.36 0.11 -10.86
C SER A 25 17.87 -0.11 -10.93
N GLY A 26 17.06 0.95 -10.78
CA GLY A 26 15.61 0.85 -10.77
C GLY A 26 14.93 1.85 -11.68
N SER A 27 13.62 1.78 -11.71
CA SER A 27 12.78 2.73 -12.43
C SER A 27 11.45 2.83 -11.68
N THR A 28 10.65 3.86 -12.00
CA THR A 28 9.33 3.98 -11.38
C THR A 28 8.47 2.76 -11.69
N THR A 29 8.62 2.16 -12.88
CA THR A 29 7.85 0.98 -13.26
C THR A 29 8.22 -0.23 -12.41
N THR A 30 9.52 -0.49 -12.19
CA THR A 30 9.96 -1.64 -11.40
C THR A 30 9.64 -1.45 -9.93
N VAL A 31 9.82 -0.22 -9.41
CA VAL A 31 9.47 0.10 -8.03
C VAL A 31 7.98 -0.09 -7.80
N LYS A 32 7.15 0.39 -8.72
CA LYS A 32 5.69 0.23 -8.61
C LYS A 32 5.30 -1.24 -8.58
N ALA A 33 5.86 -2.04 -9.47
CA ALA A 33 5.53 -3.47 -9.54
C ALA A 33 5.93 -4.19 -8.26
N GLU A 34 7.13 -3.94 -7.76
CA GLU A 34 7.63 -4.56 -6.54
C GLU A 34 6.84 -4.10 -5.31
N PHE A 35 6.60 -2.81 -5.20
CA PHE A 35 5.82 -2.27 -4.10
C PHE A 35 4.39 -2.81 -4.10
N THR A 36 3.76 -2.94 -5.26
CA THR A 36 2.41 -3.48 -5.36
C THR A 36 2.34 -4.91 -4.82
N GLU A 37 3.34 -5.74 -5.13
CA GLU A 37 3.40 -7.10 -4.60
C GLU A 37 3.60 -7.11 -3.08
N LEU A 38 4.50 -6.28 -2.59
CA LEU A 38 4.73 -6.18 -1.14
C LEU A 38 3.49 -5.67 -0.42
N LEU A 39 2.79 -4.71 -1.02
CA LEU A 39 1.56 -4.18 -0.46
C LEU A 39 0.49 -5.26 -0.37
N LYS A 40 0.32 -6.04 -1.42
CA LYS A 40 -0.67 -7.12 -1.41
C LYS A 40 -0.36 -8.15 -0.33
N GLN A 41 0.91 -8.53 -0.18
CA GLN A 41 1.32 -9.46 0.87
C GLN A 41 1.05 -8.89 2.26
N TYR A 42 1.35 -7.61 2.45
CA TYR A 42 1.10 -6.95 3.73
C TYR A 42 -0.39 -6.91 4.04
N LEU A 43 -1.22 -6.55 3.06
CA LEU A 43 -2.66 -6.43 3.28
C LEU A 43 -3.31 -7.79 3.57
N ASP A 44 -2.78 -8.87 3.02
CA ASP A 44 -3.27 -10.22 3.30
C ASP A 44 -3.08 -10.61 4.76
N THR A 45 -2.05 -10.06 5.41
CA THR A 45 -1.74 -10.41 6.79
C THR A 45 -2.05 -9.27 7.76
N ALA A 46 -2.39 -8.10 7.25
CA ALA A 46 -2.72 -6.96 8.10
C ALA A 46 -4.04 -7.20 8.82
N ASP A 47 -4.08 -6.75 10.05
CA ASP A 47 -5.30 -6.77 10.84
C ASP A 47 -6.19 -5.59 10.42
N LEU A 48 -6.86 -4.97 11.35
CA LEU A 48 -7.76 -3.85 11.04
C LEU A 48 -7.03 -2.53 10.85
N THR A 49 -5.74 -2.48 11.12
CA THR A 49 -4.96 -1.26 10.96
C THR A 49 -3.97 -1.41 9.81
N VAL A 50 -4.04 -0.49 8.86
CA VAL A 50 -3.04 -0.38 7.80
C VAL A 50 -2.05 0.69 8.23
N SER A 51 -0.84 0.30 8.59
CA SER A 51 0.15 1.19 9.18
C SER A 51 0.82 2.05 8.13
N TYR A 52 0.76 3.37 8.32
CA TYR A 52 1.41 4.32 7.43
C TYR A 52 2.93 4.12 7.41
N LEU A 53 3.53 3.94 8.59
CA LEU A 53 4.99 3.78 8.67
C LEU A 53 5.45 2.45 8.12
N ARG A 54 4.67 1.39 8.32
CA ARG A 54 5.02 0.09 7.74
C ARG A 54 4.98 0.13 6.22
N MET A 55 4.05 0.88 5.64
CA MET A 55 4.01 1.07 4.20
C MET A 55 5.26 1.76 3.68
N SER A 56 5.75 2.77 4.41
CA SER A 56 6.99 3.43 4.01
C SER A 56 8.17 2.48 4.05
N ASP A 57 8.22 1.56 5.01
CA ASP A 57 9.24 0.52 5.06
C ASP A 57 9.19 -0.36 3.81
N LEU A 58 8.01 -0.70 3.34
CA LEU A 58 7.86 -1.49 2.12
C LEU A 58 8.42 -0.75 0.91
N LEU A 59 8.20 0.56 0.84
CA LEU A 59 8.77 1.38 -0.22
C LEU A 59 10.30 1.36 -0.18
N PHE A 60 10.88 1.51 1.00
CA PHE A 60 12.33 1.48 1.15
C PHE A 60 12.94 0.11 0.82
N ASN A 61 12.17 -0.94 0.93
CA ASN A 61 12.64 -2.30 0.60
C ASN A 61 12.60 -2.59 -0.90
N CYS A 62 12.00 -1.73 -1.70
CA CYS A 62 11.99 -1.91 -3.14
C CYS A 62 13.37 -1.64 -3.73
N GLN A 63 13.77 -2.46 -4.67
CA GLN A 63 15.07 -2.28 -5.33
C GLN A 63 15.09 -0.98 -6.12
N GLY A 64 16.15 -0.21 -5.95
CA GLY A 64 16.35 1.05 -6.67
C GLY A 64 15.84 2.27 -5.93
N VAL A 65 15.17 2.12 -4.80
CA VAL A 65 14.71 3.26 -4.01
C VAL A 65 15.82 3.70 -3.08
N GLU A 66 16.35 4.89 -3.31
CA GLU A 66 17.36 5.48 -2.42
C GLU A 66 16.71 6.25 -1.28
N ASP A 67 15.61 6.93 -1.55
CA ASP A 67 14.92 7.74 -0.56
C ASP A 67 13.45 7.91 -0.96
N VAL A 68 12.63 8.24 -0.01
CA VAL A 68 11.23 8.59 -0.23
C VAL A 68 11.07 10.02 0.28
N THR A 69 10.85 10.95 -0.63
CA THR A 69 10.76 12.36 -0.28
C THR A 69 9.37 12.80 0.12
N ASN A 70 8.36 12.08 -0.38
CA ASN A 70 6.98 12.31 -0.01
C ASN A 70 6.19 11.02 -0.21
N TYR A 71 5.17 10.82 0.62
CA TYR A 71 4.36 9.62 0.53
C TYR A 71 3.03 9.90 1.21
N THR A 72 1.94 9.56 0.54
CA THR A 72 0.61 9.67 1.12
C THR A 72 -0.16 8.36 0.93
N MET A 73 -1.02 8.07 1.87
CA MET A 73 -1.92 6.93 1.83
C MET A 73 -3.34 7.47 1.94
N ASN A 74 -4.12 7.32 0.87
CA ASN A 74 -5.45 7.90 0.71
C ASN A 74 -5.46 9.41 0.97
N GLY A 75 -4.43 10.09 0.47
CA GLY A 75 -4.29 11.54 0.59
C GLY A 75 -3.83 12.03 1.95
N GLY A 76 -3.53 11.15 2.88
CA GLY A 76 -3.10 11.50 4.23
C GLY A 76 -1.77 10.89 4.61
N LYS A 77 -1.29 11.26 5.78
CA LYS A 77 -0.02 10.77 6.32
C LYS A 77 -0.22 10.08 7.66
N VAL A 78 -1.31 9.36 7.78
CA VAL A 78 -1.65 8.63 9.01
C VAL A 78 -2.11 7.23 8.66
N SER A 79 -2.03 6.34 9.63
CA SER A 79 -2.52 4.97 9.47
C SER A 79 -4.02 4.94 9.26
N ILE A 80 -4.49 3.92 8.57
CA ILE A 80 -5.91 3.74 8.28
C ILE A 80 -6.44 2.63 9.18
N ASN A 81 -7.53 2.93 9.88
CA ASN A 81 -8.20 1.94 10.73
C ASN A 81 -9.47 1.48 10.00
N LEU A 82 -9.59 0.19 9.84
CA LEU A 82 -10.71 -0.42 9.15
C LEU A 82 -11.74 -0.90 10.15
N SER A 83 -12.99 -0.99 9.72
CA SER A 83 -14.02 -1.67 10.52
C SER A 83 -13.93 -3.17 10.29
N GLU A 84 -14.61 -3.95 11.16
CA GLU A 84 -14.57 -5.41 11.07
C GLU A 84 -15.13 -5.95 9.76
N THR A 85 -15.94 -5.18 9.06
CA THR A 85 -16.55 -5.59 7.80
C THR A 85 -15.76 -5.16 6.58
N GLN A 86 -14.70 -4.38 6.78
CA GLN A 86 -13.89 -3.87 5.67
C GLN A 86 -12.68 -4.75 5.43
N VAL A 87 -12.33 -4.92 4.18
CA VAL A 87 -11.11 -5.60 3.76
C VAL A 87 -10.31 -4.65 2.91
N ALA A 88 -9.07 -4.39 3.32
CA ALA A 88 -8.18 -3.52 2.57
C ALA A 88 -7.68 -4.25 1.33
N ARG A 89 -7.62 -3.53 0.22
CA ARG A 89 -7.00 -4.03 -1.01
C ARG A 89 -6.18 -2.92 -1.65
N ALA A 90 -5.24 -3.32 -2.50
CA ALA A 90 -4.43 -2.36 -3.22
C ALA A 90 -5.31 -1.59 -4.21
N GLY A 91 -5.31 -0.28 -4.08
CA GLY A 91 -5.99 0.61 -5.00
C GLY A 91 -5.03 1.12 -6.06
N SER A 92 -5.06 2.42 -6.29
CA SER A 92 -4.19 3.07 -7.25
C SER A 92 -2.80 3.29 -6.65
N ILE A 93 -1.76 2.85 -7.32
CA ILE A 93 -0.38 3.02 -6.86
C ILE A 93 0.33 3.95 -7.84
N THR A 94 0.78 5.09 -7.35
CA THR A 94 1.48 6.07 -8.17
C THR A 94 2.87 6.29 -7.59
N ILE A 95 3.89 5.98 -8.36
CA ILE A 95 5.28 6.20 -7.99
C ILE A 95 5.86 7.25 -8.92
N ASN A 96 6.26 8.37 -8.36
CA ASN A 96 6.90 9.46 -9.11
C ASN A 96 8.38 9.50 -8.78
N GLU A 97 9.17 9.84 -9.76
CA GLU A 97 10.60 10.05 -9.52
C GLU A 97 10.80 11.46 -8.99
N ALA A 98 11.40 11.55 -7.84
CA ALA A 98 11.64 12.84 -7.20
C ALA A 98 12.85 13.56 -7.79
#